data_1ba099ea687ea919498930f485edba26
#
_entry.id   1ba099ea687ea919498930f485edba26
#
_cell.length_a   1.000
_cell.length_b   1.000
_cell.length_c   1.000
_cell.angle_alpha   90.00
_cell.angle_beta   90.00
_cell.angle_gamma   90.00
#
_symmetry.space_group_name_H-M   'P 1'
#
loop_
_entity.id
_entity.type
_entity.pdbx_description
1 polymer ?
#
loop_
_entity_poly.entity_id
_entity_poly.type
_entity_poly.pdbx_seq_one_letter_code
_entity_poly.pdbx_strand_id
1 'polypeptide(L)'
;MIISRTRHCDAGRRGFTLAEAMMATVVLGIAATGVLLPFTSGAAVRAEGMRRTLGAKLASDLVEEIVNTPFEQIVAGYDGYSEAEGQVRDASGVVFTGSNYARFSRDSMCDYVYVPQESGAGVSKYIRITVRVYYSGKEIAVINRLVSE
;
A
#
# COMPACT_ATOMS: atom_id res chain seq x y z
N MET A 1 -82.88 -19.54 23.88
CA MET A 1 -81.83 -19.79 22.89
C MET A 1 -81.27 -18.42 22.49
N ILE A 2 -80.14 -17.97 23.14
CA ILE A 2 -79.62 -16.62 22.97
C ILE A 2 -78.39 -16.78 22.04
N ILE A 3 -78.49 -16.22 20.83
CA ILE A 3 -77.45 -16.25 19.86
C ILE A 3 -76.56 -14.98 20.12
N SER A 4 -75.35 -15.18 20.71
CA SER A 4 -74.38 -14.15 20.89
C SER A 4 -73.72 -13.85 19.56
N ARG A 5 -73.90 -12.63 19.05
CA ARG A 5 -73.31 -12.12 17.84
C ARG A 5 -71.94 -11.47 18.24
N THR A 6 -70.84 -12.19 17.99
CA THR A 6 -69.50 -11.64 18.10
C THR A 6 -69.29 -10.62 17.00
N ARG A 7 -69.12 -9.34 17.37
CA ARG A 7 -68.66 -8.29 16.45
C ARG A 7 -67.20 -8.50 16.19
N HIS A 8 -66.83 -8.90 15.01
CA HIS A 8 -65.42 -8.76 14.50
C HIS A 8 -65.15 -7.28 14.33
N CYS A 9 -64.25 -6.77 15.15
CA CYS A 9 -63.62 -5.47 14.89
C CYS A 9 -62.70 -5.63 13.68
N ASP A 10 -63.16 -5.15 12.53
CA ASP A 10 -62.34 -5.01 11.34
C ASP A 10 -61.30 -3.90 11.61
N ALA A 11 -60.12 -4.31 12.03
CA ALA A 11 -58.99 -3.40 12.16
C ALA A 11 -58.63 -2.89 10.76
N GLY A 12 -59.15 -1.71 10.42
CA GLY A 12 -58.94 -1.07 9.13
C GLY A 12 -57.46 -1.08 8.74
N ARG A 13 -57.11 -1.85 7.73
CA ARG A 13 -55.81 -1.84 7.10
C ARG A 13 -55.58 -0.45 6.52
N ARG A 14 -54.83 0.37 7.25
CA ARG A 14 -54.36 1.68 6.74
C ARG A 14 -53.36 1.39 5.65
N GLY A 15 -53.71 1.64 4.40
CA GLY A 15 -52.79 1.57 3.28
C GLY A 15 -51.81 2.74 3.36
N PHE A 16 -50.58 2.52 2.91
CA PHE A 16 -49.56 3.56 2.76
C PHE A 16 -50.07 4.68 1.84
N THR A 17 -49.86 5.91 2.23
CA THR A 17 -50.15 7.06 1.38
C THR A 17 -49.04 7.22 0.33
N LEU A 18 -49.36 7.78 -0.84
CA LEU A 18 -48.37 8.08 -1.89
C LEU A 18 -47.24 8.96 -1.36
N ALA A 19 -47.57 9.95 -0.52
CA ALA A 19 -46.60 10.83 0.10
C ALA A 19 -45.59 10.10 1.01
N GLU A 20 -46.09 9.13 1.79
CA GLU A 20 -45.29 8.30 2.69
C GLU A 20 -44.32 7.38 1.91
N ALA A 21 -44.82 6.80 0.80
CA ALA A 21 -43.96 6.02 -0.10
C ALA A 21 -42.86 6.89 -0.74
N MET A 22 -43.16 8.12 -1.16
CA MET A 22 -42.19 9.05 -1.70
C MET A 22 -41.14 9.46 -0.64
N MET A 23 -41.55 9.77 0.58
CA MET A 23 -40.64 10.07 1.67
C MET A 23 -39.74 8.87 2.02
N ALA A 24 -40.32 7.66 2.07
CA ALA A 24 -39.52 6.46 2.33
C ALA A 24 -38.43 6.21 1.28
N THR A 25 -38.71 6.44 -0.01
CA THR A 25 -37.72 6.28 -1.09
C THR A 25 -36.63 7.31 -1.00
N VAL A 26 -36.92 8.57 -0.63
CA VAL A 26 -35.92 9.63 -0.44
C VAL A 26 -35.01 9.27 0.75
N VAL A 27 -35.58 8.89 1.88
CA VAL A 27 -34.82 8.49 3.08
C VAL A 27 -33.94 7.28 2.79
N LEU A 28 -34.47 6.29 2.06
CA LEU A 28 -33.70 5.10 1.66
C LEU A 28 -32.55 5.47 0.74
N GLY A 29 -32.75 6.40 -0.20
CA GLY A 29 -31.70 6.89 -1.11
C GLY A 29 -30.55 7.57 -0.34
N ILE A 30 -30.87 8.44 0.62
CA ILE A 30 -29.87 9.10 1.47
C ILE A 30 -29.13 8.06 2.33
N ALA A 31 -29.82 7.13 2.95
CA ALA A 31 -29.23 6.09 3.76
C ALA A 31 -28.30 5.16 2.95
N ALA A 32 -28.72 4.77 1.75
CA ALA A 32 -27.90 3.94 0.85
C ALA A 32 -26.60 4.65 0.46
N THR A 33 -26.67 5.94 0.11
CA THR A 33 -25.49 6.74 -0.24
C THR A 33 -24.53 6.86 0.95
N GLY A 34 -25.04 7.11 2.15
CA GLY A 34 -24.24 7.22 3.37
C GLY A 34 -23.49 5.93 3.73
N VAL A 35 -24.06 4.77 3.41
CA VAL A 35 -23.41 3.48 3.67
C VAL A 35 -22.40 3.13 2.57
N LEU A 36 -22.65 3.44 1.31
CA LEU A 36 -21.76 3.07 0.20
C LEU A 36 -20.44 3.86 0.18
N LEU A 37 -20.45 5.15 0.57
CA LEU A 37 -19.27 6.01 0.55
C LEU A 37 -18.09 5.45 1.37
N PRO A 38 -18.24 4.99 2.63
CA PRO A 38 -17.11 4.46 3.39
C PRO A 38 -16.56 3.15 2.83
N PHE A 39 -17.37 2.35 2.13
CA PHE A 39 -16.89 1.11 1.51
C PHE A 39 -16.00 1.39 0.29
N THR A 40 -16.33 2.37 -0.53
CA THR A 40 -15.50 2.74 -1.70
C THR A 40 -14.18 3.36 -1.28
N SER A 41 -14.18 4.23 -0.28
CA SER A 41 -12.95 4.82 0.27
C SER A 41 -12.08 3.77 0.98
N GLY A 42 -12.69 2.84 1.72
CA GLY A 42 -11.97 1.75 2.38
C GLY A 42 -11.24 0.82 1.41
N ALA A 43 -11.80 0.53 0.25
CA ALA A 43 -11.14 -0.26 -0.79
C ALA A 43 -9.90 0.44 -1.37
N ALA A 44 -9.99 1.76 -1.62
CA ALA A 44 -8.86 2.55 -2.11
C ALA A 44 -7.71 2.61 -1.10
N VAL A 45 -8.01 2.80 0.19
CA VAL A 45 -7.01 2.81 1.27
C VAL A 45 -6.31 1.45 1.40
N ARG A 46 -7.06 0.35 1.29
CA ARG A 46 -6.47 -1.00 1.31
C ARG A 46 -5.54 -1.23 0.13
N ALA A 47 -5.93 -0.84 -1.08
CA ALA A 47 -5.10 -0.98 -2.26
C ALA A 47 -3.78 -0.18 -2.13
N GLU A 48 -3.84 1.04 -1.60
CA GLU A 48 -2.65 1.86 -1.34
C GLU A 48 -1.77 1.23 -0.24
N GLY A 49 -2.37 0.73 0.84
CA GLY A 49 -1.65 0.02 1.91
C GLY A 49 -0.89 -1.20 1.38
N MET A 50 -1.53 -2.02 0.54
CA MET A 50 -0.88 -3.18 -0.10
C MET A 50 0.30 -2.76 -0.99
N ARG A 51 0.17 -1.68 -1.77
CA ARG A 51 1.27 -1.17 -2.63
C ARG A 51 2.45 -0.72 -1.78
N ARG A 52 2.21 0.01 -0.69
CA ARG A 52 3.28 0.47 0.22
C ARG A 52 3.96 -0.70 0.92
N THR A 53 3.21 -1.70 1.38
CA THR A 53 3.77 -2.90 1.99
C THR A 53 4.64 -3.67 0.98
N LEU A 54 4.16 -3.83 -0.25
CA LEU A 54 4.94 -4.49 -1.29
C LEU A 54 6.18 -3.68 -1.67
N GLY A 55 6.06 -2.36 -1.77
CA GLY A 55 7.20 -1.46 -2.03
C GLY A 55 8.26 -1.53 -0.92
N ALA A 56 7.84 -1.54 0.35
CA ALA A 56 8.75 -1.69 1.48
C ALA A 56 9.48 -3.04 1.45
N LYS A 57 8.76 -4.13 1.09
CA LYS A 57 9.37 -5.44 0.93
C LYS A 57 10.42 -5.44 -0.19
N LEU A 58 10.11 -4.90 -1.37
CA LEU A 58 11.03 -4.80 -2.50
C LEU A 58 12.28 -3.95 -2.16
N ALA A 59 12.10 -2.90 -1.34
CA ALA A 59 13.22 -2.10 -0.86
C ALA A 59 14.10 -2.89 0.12
N SER A 60 13.47 -3.64 1.05
CA SER A 60 14.20 -4.49 2.01
C SER A 60 15.00 -5.59 1.32
N ASP A 61 14.38 -6.26 0.34
CA ASP A 61 15.02 -7.33 -0.42
C ASP A 61 16.30 -6.82 -1.13
N LEU A 62 16.26 -5.63 -1.73
CA LEU A 62 17.44 -5.05 -2.36
C LEU A 62 18.48 -4.58 -1.35
N VAL A 63 18.07 -4.00 -0.23
CA VAL A 63 19.00 -3.63 0.85
C VAL A 63 19.73 -4.86 1.39
N GLU A 64 19.04 -5.98 1.57
CA GLU A 64 19.64 -7.23 2.02
C GLU A 64 20.63 -7.79 1.00
N GLU A 65 20.31 -7.72 -0.29
CA GLU A 65 21.22 -8.10 -1.37
C GLU A 65 22.50 -7.25 -1.32
N ILE A 66 22.37 -5.92 -1.21
CA ILE A 66 23.50 -5.00 -1.13
C ILE A 66 24.36 -5.27 0.11
N VAL A 67 23.75 -5.48 1.27
CA VAL A 67 24.46 -5.73 2.53
C VAL A 67 25.21 -7.06 2.52
N ASN A 68 24.71 -8.05 1.80
CA ASN A 68 25.40 -9.33 1.63
C ASN A 68 26.55 -9.28 0.61
N THR A 69 26.73 -8.15 -0.07
CA THR A 69 27.85 -7.92 -0.98
C THR A 69 29.09 -7.48 -0.18
N PRO A 70 30.32 -7.90 -0.54
CA PRO A 70 31.53 -7.43 0.12
C PRO A 70 31.61 -5.90 0.12
N PHE A 71 32.01 -5.31 1.25
CA PHE A 71 32.01 -3.87 1.49
C PHE A 71 32.65 -3.04 0.36
N GLU A 72 33.82 -3.50 -0.15
CA GLU A 72 34.54 -2.84 -1.22
C GLU A 72 33.81 -2.80 -2.56
N GLN A 73 32.86 -3.71 -2.76
CA GLN A 73 32.12 -3.86 -4.02
C GLN A 73 30.76 -3.17 -3.98
N ILE A 74 30.28 -2.75 -2.80
CA ILE A 74 28.94 -2.15 -2.64
C ILE A 74 28.79 -0.92 -3.52
N VAL A 75 29.70 0.05 -3.39
CA VAL A 75 29.59 1.31 -4.15
C VAL A 75 29.77 1.06 -5.64
N ALA A 76 30.75 0.24 -6.02
CA ALA A 76 31.02 -0.05 -7.43
C ALA A 76 29.86 -0.80 -8.12
N GLY A 77 29.13 -1.63 -7.38
CA GLY A 77 28.04 -2.45 -7.93
C GLY A 77 26.66 -1.82 -7.86
N TYR A 78 26.42 -1.00 -6.83
CA TYR A 78 25.06 -0.54 -6.51
C TYR A 78 24.88 0.98 -6.44
N ASP A 79 25.93 1.78 -6.60
CA ASP A 79 25.73 3.22 -6.75
C ASP A 79 25.19 3.54 -8.14
N GLY A 80 23.99 4.15 -8.16
CA GLY A 80 23.26 4.41 -9.40
C GLY A 80 22.60 3.17 -10.02
N TYR A 81 22.55 2.04 -9.32
CA TYR A 81 21.81 0.85 -9.80
C TYR A 81 20.33 1.16 -9.89
N SER A 82 19.68 0.70 -10.96
CA SER A 82 18.26 0.92 -11.18
C SER A 82 17.60 -0.25 -11.92
N GLU A 83 16.37 -0.55 -11.54
CA GLU A 83 15.50 -1.48 -12.25
C GLU A 83 14.28 -0.73 -12.77
N ALA A 84 14.04 -0.82 -14.07
CA ALA A 84 12.96 -0.14 -14.73
C ALA A 84 11.58 -0.67 -14.29
N GLU A 85 10.53 0.08 -14.60
CA GLU A 85 9.14 -0.32 -14.32
C GLU A 85 8.83 -1.70 -14.92
N GLY A 86 8.34 -2.60 -14.08
CA GLY A 86 8.03 -3.98 -14.44
C GLY A 86 9.26 -4.90 -14.63
N GLN A 87 10.47 -4.41 -14.33
CA GLN A 87 11.70 -5.20 -14.42
C GLN A 87 12.34 -5.47 -13.06
N VAL A 88 11.57 -5.28 -11.98
CA VAL A 88 12.03 -5.57 -10.63
C VAL A 88 12.32 -7.05 -10.46
N ARG A 89 13.48 -7.37 -9.86
CA ARG A 89 14.00 -8.75 -9.72
C ARG A 89 13.86 -9.24 -8.28
N ASP A 90 13.86 -10.55 -8.14
CA ASP A 90 14.05 -11.20 -6.84
C ASP A 90 15.54 -11.32 -6.48
N ALA A 91 15.84 -11.84 -5.29
CA ALA A 91 17.21 -12.08 -4.83
C ALA A 91 18.01 -13.09 -5.68
N SER A 92 17.35 -13.83 -6.57
CA SER A 92 17.98 -14.75 -7.53
C SER A 92 18.26 -14.08 -8.88
N GLY A 93 17.92 -12.79 -9.02
CA GLY A 93 18.05 -12.02 -10.26
C GLY A 93 16.93 -12.28 -11.29
N VAL A 94 15.88 -13.00 -10.90
CA VAL A 94 14.75 -13.31 -11.79
C VAL A 94 13.70 -12.20 -11.70
N VAL A 95 13.26 -11.69 -12.86
CA VAL A 95 12.24 -10.64 -12.95
C VAL A 95 10.89 -11.17 -12.46
N PHE A 96 10.21 -10.42 -11.60
CA PHE A 96 8.85 -10.72 -11.19
C PHE A 96 7.87 -10.57 -12.35
N THR A 97 7.22 -11.66 -12.75
CA THR A 97 6.26 -11.69 -13.88
C THR A 97 4.80 -11.41 -13.46
N GLY A 98 4.53 -11.29 -12.16
CA GLY A 98 3.20 -11.02 -11.65
C GLY A 98 2.69 -9.62 -12.01
N SER A 99 1.43 -9.49 -12.40
CA SER A 99 0.79 -8.20 -12.73
C SER A 99 0.88 -7.17 -11.57
N ASN A 100 1.00 -7.64 -10.34
CA ASN A 100 1.17 -6.79 -9.16
C ASN A 100 2.50 -6.03 -9.17
N TYR A 101 3.54 -6.54 -9.85
CA TYR A 101 4.88 -5.93 -9.92
C TYR A 101 5.08 -5.07 -11.17
N ALA A 102 4.17 -5.12 -12.13
CA ALA A 102 4.31 -4.50 -13.46
C ALA A 102 4.52 -2.97 -13.43
N ARG A 103 4.16 -2.31 -12.33
CA ARG A 103 4.28 -0.85 -12.18
C ARG A 103 5.30 -0.43 -11.13
N PHE A 104 6.10 -1.37 -10.64
CA PHE A 104 7.16 -1.07 -9.69
C PHE A 104 8.48 -0.86 -10.42
N SER A 105 9.24 0.12 -9.96
CA SER A 105 10.65 0.33 -10.27
C SER A 105 11.39 0.62 -8.99
N ARG A 106 12.69 0.39 -8.95
CA ARG A 106 13.53 0.71 -7.79
C ARG A 106 14.90 1.21 -8.22
N ASP A 107 15.51 2.05 -7.39
CA ASP A 107 16.87 2.49 -7.54
C ASP A 107 17.66 2.40 -6.23
N SER A 108 18.95 2.41 -6.31
CA SER A 108 19.82 2.51 -5.15
C SER A 108 20.91 3.56 -5.34
N MET A 109 21.28 4.18 -4.23
CA MET A 109 22.46 5.06 -4.10
C MET A 109 23.31 4.59 -2.94
N CYS A 110 24.60 4.51 -3.15
CA CYS A 110 25.55 4.03 -2.17
C CYS A 110 26.70 5.05 -2.03
N ASP A 111 26.73 5.78 -0.92
CA ASP A 111 27.71 6.82 -0.65
C ASP A 111 28.64 6.44 0.50
N TYR A 112 29.94 6.70 0.36
CA TYR A 112 30.85 6.64 1.49
C TYR A 112 30.53 7.74 2.51
N VAL A 113 30.43 7.36 3.77
CA VAL A 113 30.21 8.29 4.88
C VAL A 113 31.44 8.37 5.74
N TYR A 114 31.94 9.58 5.92
CA TYR A 114 33.06 9.88 6.82
C TYR A 114 32.54 10.24 8.21
N VAL A 115 32.91 9.44 9.21
CA VAL A 115 32.62 9.71 10.62
C VAL A 115 33.89 10.10 11.33
N PRO A 116 34.11 11.39 11.69
CA PRO A 116 35.40 11.91 12.17
C PRO A 116 35.97 11.21 13.41
N GLN A 117 35.11 10.61 14.23
CA GLN A 117 35.49 9.97 15.50
C GLN A 117 35.94 8.50 15.32
N GLU A 118 35.54 7.86 14.22
CA GLU A 118 35.77 6.43 14.00
C GLU A 118 36.53 6.12 12.71
N SER A 119 36.53 7.04 11.76
CA SER A 119 37.30 6.93 10.51
C SER A 119 38.66 7.58 10.68
N GLY A 120 39.71 6.83 10.43
CA GLY A 120 41.06 7.43 10.29
C GLY A 120 41.11 8.42 9.13
N ALA A 121 42.09 9.32 9.11
CA ALA A 121 42.21 10.32 8.05
C ALA A 121 42.27 9.64 6.65
N GLY A 122 41.25 9.86 5.83
CA GLY A 122 41.18 9.38 4.45
C GLY A 122 40.58 7.97 4.24
N VAL A 123 40.11 7.29 5.30
CA VAL A 123 39.48 5.96 5.16
C VAL A 123 38.04 6.07 5.60
N SER A 124 37.10 5.83 4.67
CA SER A 124 35.65 5.74 4.98
C SER A 124 35.33 4.31 5.38
N LYS A 125 34.96 4.12 6.64
CA LYS A 125 34.57 2.82 7.21
C LYS A 125 33.08 2.54 7.09
N TYR A 126 32.34 3.49 6.56
CA TYR A 126 30.87 3.42 6.48
C TYR A 126 30.40 3.73 5.08
N ILE A 127 29.39 2.97 4.65
CA ILE A 127 28.63 3.21 3.42
C ILE A 127 27.17 3.44 3.81
N ARG A 128 26.60 4.53 3.33
CA ARG A 128 25.16 4.77 3.40
C ARG A 128 24.53 4.22 2.14
N ILE A 129 23.60 3.27 2.32
CA ILE A 129 22.79 2.67 1.29
C ILE A 129 21.41 3.33 1.35
N THR A 130 20.95 3.89 0.25
CA THR A 130 19.60 4.43 0.09
C THR A 130 18.93 3.67 -1.04
N VAL A 131 17.86 2.95 -0.74
CA VAL A 131 17.02 2.27 -1.74
C VAL A 131 15.67 2.94 -1.79
N ARG A 132 15.22 3.32 -2.99
CA ARG A 132 13.92 3.92 -3.26
C ARG A 132 13.11 3.00 -4.14
N VAL A 133 11.82 2.90 -3.86
CA VAL A 133 10.89 2.14 -4.67
C VAL A 133 9.75 3.05 -5.12
N TYR A 134 9.44 2.95 -6.40
CA TYR A 134 8.42 3.75 -7.05
C TYR A 134 7.30 2.84 -7.57
N TYR A 135 6.10 3.40 -7.60
CA TYR A 135 4.93 2.81 -8.25
C TYR A 135 4.36 3.81 -9.25
N SER A 136 4.39 3.46 -10.55
CA SER A 136 4.01 4.38 -11.65
C SER A 136 4.73 5.73 -11.53
N GLY A 137 6.03 5.75 -11.29
CA GLY A 137 6.87 6.93 -11.17
C GLY A 137 6.74 7.71 -9.86
N LYS A 138 5.83 7.32 -8.95
CA LYS A 138 5.67 7.94 -7.63
C LYS A 138 6.42 7.14 -6.57
N GLU A 139 7.30 7.80 -5.82
CA GLU A 139 8.00 7.20 -4.69
C GLU A 139 7.00 6.76 -3.60
N ILE A 140 7.11 5.51 -3.17
CA ILE A 140 6.21 4.90 -2.19
C ILE A 140 6.94 4.31 -0.99
N ALA A 141 8.22 3.98 -1.11
CA ALA A 141 9.05 3.48 -0.04
C ALA A 141 10.49 3.92 -0.22
N VAL A 142 11.15 4.26 0.89
CA VAL A 142 12.59 4.54 0.96
C VAL A 142 13.16 3.83 2.18
N ILE A 143 14.27 3.14 2.02
CA ILE A 143 15.04 2.57 3.12
C ILE A 143 16.46 3.14 3.07
N ASN A 144 16.90 3.62 4.22
CA ASN A 144 18.29 4.05 4.43
C ASN A 144 18.95 3.10 5.43
N ARG A 145 20.14 2.61 5.10
CA ARG A 145 20.93 1.76 5.97
C ARG A 145 22.39 2.22 5.97
N LEU A 146 23.01 2.18 7.13
CA LEU A 146 24.42 2.39 7.28
C LEU A 146 25.10 1.03 7.49
N VAL A 147 26.16 0.76 6.72
CA VAL A 147 26.94 -0.48 6.79
C VAL A 147 28.38 -0.07 7.14
N SER A 148 28.99 -0.80 8.08
CA SER A 148 30.41 -0.69 8.42
C SER A 148 31.18 -1.85 7.81
N GLU A 149 32.45 -1.61 7.59
CA GLU A 149 33.42 -2.65 7.23
C GLU A 149 33.50 -3.76 8.30
#